data_932938763662e52d27ed89c9069999f9
#
_entry.id   932938763662e52d27ed89c9069999f9
#
_cell.length_a   1.000
_cell.length_b   1.000
_cell.length_c   1.000
_cell.angle_alpha   90.00
_cell.angle_beta   90.00
_cell.angle_gamma   90.00
#
_symmetry.space_group_name_H-M   'P 1'
#
loop_
_entity.id
_entity.type
_entity.pdbx_description
1 polymer ?
#
loop_
_entity_poly.entity_id
_entity_poly.type
_entity_poly.pdbx_seq_one_letter_code
_entity_poly.pdbx_strand_id
1 'polypeptide(L)'
;MTRPGSIIIFSVLGLVLSLIILSWFVPGDPELQVTLVKENKTVLSLPLKSKERFTIHYYHSVENAPIWEEHSMDKNGRIYIEEERYEKFGAGMGKMPGVGRMVKKGIYEAITDMHMPTGNFILRVGSPGVDHTIIWRNQRFNLSDTLAHKAVKFSG
;
A
#
# COMPACT_ATOMS: atom_id res chain seq x y z
N MET A 1 21.40 -50.21 27.56
CA MET A 1 19.95 -50.03 27.76
C MET A 1 19.64 -48.54 27.87
N THR A 2 19.20 -47.91 26.82
CA THR A 2 18.77 -46.49 26.83
C THR A 2 17.45 -46.37 27.54
N ARG A 3 17.33 -45.50 28.55
CA ARG A 3 16.12 -45.29 29.32
C ARG A 3 15.06 -44.67 28.39
N PRO A 4 13.81 -45.20 28.35
CA PRO A 4 12.78 -44.71 27.42
C PRO A 4 12.47 -43.19 27.57
N GLY A 5 12.67 -42.63 28.76
CA GLY A 5 12.48 -41.20 29.00
C GLY A 5 13.48 -40.28 28.25
N SER A 6 14.73 -40.76 28.00
CA SER A 6 15.70 -39.95 27.24
C SER A 6 15.32 -39.80 25.76
N ILE A 7 14.73 -40.83 25.15
CA ILE A 7 14.33 -40.79 23.74
C ILE A 7 13.18 -39.80 23.56
N ILE A 8 12.23 -39.77 24.47
CA ILE A 8 11.07 -38.82 24.42
C ILE A 8 11.55 -37.39 24.56
N ILE A 9 12.48 -37.10 25.46
CA ILE A 9 13.03 -35.75 25.68
C ILE A 9 13.76 -35.25 24.42
N PHE A 10 14.57 -36.08 23.78
CA PHE A 10 15.28 -35.71 22.54
C PHE A 10 14.33 -35.50 21.38
N SER A 11 13.25 -36.29 21.29
CA SER A 11 12.24 -36.12 20.24
C SER A 11 11.46 -34.81 20.41
N VAL A 12 11.05 -34.46 21.63
CA VAL A 12 10.38 -33.20 21.93
C VAL A 12 11.30 -32.00 21.68
N LEU A 13 12.55 -32.08 22.09
CA LEU A 13 13.50 -31.00 21.86
C LEU A 13 13.78 -30.79 20.36
N GLY A 14 13.90 -31.86 19.59
CA GLY A 14 14.04 -31.82 18.15
C GLY A 14 12.83 -31.19 17.45
N LEU A 15 11.61 -31.53 17.90
CA LEU A 15 10.38 -30.93 17.37
C LEU A 15 10.28 -29.42 17.66
N VAL A 16 10.60 -29.02 18.88
CA VAL A 16 10.61 -27.60 19.27
C VAL A 16 11.64 -26.83 18.47
N LEU A 17 12.85 -27.39 18.31
CA LEU A 17 13.91 -26.75 17.54
C LEU A 17 13.52 -26.61 16.06
N SER A 18 12.88 -27.63 15.46
CA SER A 18 12.41 -27.58 14.08
C SER A 18 11.29 -26.55 13.89
N LEU A 19 10.37 -26.39 14.86
CA LEU A 19 9.33 -25.37 14.81
C LEU A 19 9.91 -23.96 14.93
N ILE A 20 10.92 -23.75 15.77
CA ILE A 20 11.63 -22.47 15.88
C ILE A 20 12.34 -22.15 14.57
N ILE A 21 13.07 -23.09 13.98
CA ILE A 21 13.73 -22.88 12.69
C ILE A 21 12.69 -22.58 11.59
N LEU A 22 11.58 -23.30 11.56
CA LEU A 22 10.52 -23.08 10.57
C LEU A 22 9.90 -21.69 10.69
N SER A 23 9.76 -21.15 11.90
CA SER A 23 9.23 -19.80 12.12
C SER A 23 10.12 -18.70 11.55
N TRP A 24 11.41 -18.93 11.38
CA TRP A 24 12.36 -17.98 10.77
C TRP A 24 12.23 -17.89 9.24
N PHE A 25 11.58 -18.89 8.62
CA PHE A 25 11.35 -18.95 7.19
C PHE A 25 9.94 -18.52 6.78
N VAL A 26 9.09 -18.11 7.73
CA VAL A 26 7.78 -17.52 7.39
C VAL A 26 8.05 -16.10 6.94
N PRO A 27 7.81 -15.77 5.64
CA PRO A 27 7.93 -14.40 5.17
C PRO A 27 6.97 -13.53 5.99
N GLY A 28 7.46 -12.41 6.52
CA GLY A 28 6.59 -11.39 7.13
C GLY A 28 5.59 -10.84 6.11
N ASP A 29 4.52 -10.24 6.61
CA ASP A 29 3.64 -9.47 5.73
C ASP A 29 4.46 -8.36 5.05
N PRO A 30 4.20 -8.07 3.78
CA PRO A 30 4.87 -6.99 3.07
C PRO A 30 4.59 -5.65 3.77
N GLU A 31 5.54 -4.74 3.71
CA GLU A 31 5.47 -3.45 4.36
C GLU A 31 5.51 -2.33 3.32
N LEU A 32 4.45 -1.51 3.27
CA LEU A 32 4.48 -0.31 2.45
C LEU A 32 5.34 0.74 3.14
N GLN A 33 6.40 1.17 2.48
CA GLN A 33 7.27 2.24 2.94
C GLN A 33 7.06 3.51 2.11
N VAL A 34 6.94 4.65 2.80
CA VAL A 34 6.95 5.98 2.21
C VAL A 34 8.23 6.68 2.65
N THR A 35 9.13 6.92 1.70
CA THR A 35 10.49 7.41 1.97
C THR A 35 10.72 8.75 1.28
N LEU A 36 11.21 9.76 2.01
CA LEU A 36 11.69 11.01 1.42
C LEU A 36 12.84 10.73 0.46
N VAL A 37 12.68 11.12 -0.81
CA VAL A 37 13.67 10.79 -1.86
C VAL A 37 15.01 11.46 -1.60
N LYS A 38 15.01 12.73 -1.22
CA LYS A 38 16.23 13.51 -1.04
C LYS A 38 17.03 13.08 0.19
N GLU A 39 16.34 12.85 1.30
CA GLU A 39 16.94 12.51 2.59
C GLU A 39 17.13 11.00 2.78
N ASN A 40 16.58 10.17 1.89
CA ASN A 40 16.50 8.71 2.02
C ASN A 40 15.97 8.26 3.39
N LYS A 41 14.96 8.98 3.89
CA LYS A 41 14.38 8.77 5.23
C LYS A 41 12.96 8.24 5.10
N THR A 42 12.67 7.07 5.66
CA THR A 42 11.31 6.56 5.77
C THR A 42 10.51 7.42 6.76
N VAL A 43 9.37 7.93 6.31
CA VAL A 43 8.48 8.80 7.06
C VAL A 43 7.19 8.10 7.46
N LEU A 44 6.83 7.02 6.78
CA LEU A 44 5.68 6.19 7.10
C LEU A 44 5.98 4.75 6.70
N SER A 45 5.59 3.81 7.56
CA SER A 45 5.69 2.38 7.33
C SER A 45 4.37 1.73 7.74
N LEU A 46 3.75 0.97 6.84
CA LEU A 46 2.45 0.33 7.05
C LEU A 46 2.56 -1.17 6.77
N PRO A 47 2.29 -2.03 7.75
CA PRO A 47 2.28 -3.48 7.57
C PRO A 47 1.02 -3.90 6.81
N LEU A 48 1.14 -3.99 5.48
CA LEU A 48 0.05 -4.38 4.60
C LEU A 48 0.01 -5.90 4.44
N LYS A 49 -1.13 -6.51 4.71
CA LYS A 49 -1.37 -7.88 4.28
C LYS A 49 -1.44 -7.95 2.76
N SER A 50 -1.01 -9.08 2.19
CA SER A 50 -1.11 -9.28 0.75
C SER A 50 -2.52 -8.98 0.23
N LYS A 51 -2.63 -8.14 -0.79
CA LYS A 51 -3.88 -7.62 -1.36
C LYS A 51 -4.70 -6.69 -0.45
N GLU A 52 -4.21 -6.35 0.75
CA GLU A 52 -4.83 -5.31 1.56
C GLU A 52 -4.71 -3.97 0.82
N ARG A 53 -5.74 -3.13 0.92
CA ARG A 53 -5.81 -1.87 0.20
C ARG A 53 -5.42 -0.70 1.09
N PHE A 54 -4.81 0.30 0.48
CA PHE A 54 -4.67 1.65 1.00
C PHE A 54 -5.12 2.64 -0.07
N THR A 55 -5.53 3.82 0.34
CA THR A 55 -6.00 4.86 -0.58
C THR A 55 -5.09 6.06 -0.50
N ILE A 56 -4.74 6.63 -1.64
CA ILE A 56 -4.19 7.98 -1.74
C ILE A 56 -5.35 8.90 -2.12
N HIS A 57 -5.67 9.85 -1.25
CA HIS A 57 -6.68 10.88 -1.46
C HIS A 57 -5.99 12.21 -1.69
N TYR A 58 -6.52 13.00 -2.63
CA TYR A 58 -6.07 14.36 -2.86
C TYR A 58 -7.12 15.18 -3.64
N TYR A 59 -6.95 16.50 -3.66
CA TYR A 59 -7.76 17.38 -4.50
C TYR A 59 -7.03 17.68 -5.80
N HIS A 60 -7.72 17.48 -6.93
CA HIS A 60 -7.19 17.82 -8.25
C HIS A 60 -6.98 19.32 -8.35
N SER A 61 -5.76 19.76 -8.75
CA SER A 61 -5.37 21.18 -8.70
C SER A 61 -6.16 22.09 -9.63
N VAL A 62 -6.72 21.56 -10.71
CA VAL A 62 -7.51 22.32 -11.70
C VAL A 62 -8.99 22.26 -11.38
N GLU A 63 -9.53 21.04 -11.17
CA GLU A 63 -10.97 20.83 -10.95
C GLU A 63 -11.40 21.17 -9.53
N ASN A 64 -10.45 21.30 -8.60
CA ASN A 64 -10.69 21.48 -7.16
C ASN A 64 -11.71 20.47 -6.62
N ALA A 65 -11.59 19.23 -7.06
CA ALA A 65 -12.45 18.11 -6.74
C ALA A 65 -11.64 16.95 -6.18
N PRO A 66 -12.18 16.18 -5.23
CA PRO A 66 -11.46 15.10 -4.61
C PRO A 66 -11.27 13.90 -5.54
N ILE A 67 -10.11 13.28 -5.44
CA ILE A 67 -9.72 12.04 -6.11
C ILE A 67 -9.32 11.03 -5.05
N TRP A 68 -9.66 9.77 -5.26
CA TRP A 68 -9.24 8.63 -4.47
C TRP A 68 -8.63 7.58 -5.40
N GLU A 69 -7.39 7.21 -5.14
CA GLU A 69 -6.69 6.12 -5.81
C GLU A 69 -6.54 4.97 -4.81
N GLU A 70 -7.26 3.88 -5.04
CA GLU A 70 -7.09 2.67 -4.25
C GLU A 70 -5.97 1.82 -4.80
N HIS A 71 -5.01 1.52 -3.95
CA HIS A 71 -3.86 0.69 -4.24
C HIS A 71 -3.88 -0.59 -3.41
N SER A 72 -3.24 -1.64 -3.93
CA SER A 72 -2.91 -2.85 -3.18
C SER A 72 -1.43 -3.19 -3.35
N MET A 73 -0.94 -4.13 -2.54
CA MET A 73 0.41 -4.66 -2.67
C MET A 73 0.37 -6.19 -2.65
N ASP A 74 1.14 -6.83 -3.53
CA ASP A 74 1.26 -8.28 -3.52
C ASP A 74 2.31 -8.75 -2.47
N LYS A 75 2.42 -10.06 -2.30
CA LYS A 75 3.38 -10.68 -1.36
C LYS A 75 4.85 -10.40 -1.69
N ASN A 76 5.15 -9.90 -2.88
CA ASN A 76 6.50 -9.57 -3.32
C ASN A 76 6.79 -8.06 -3.21
N GLY A 77 5.88 -7.28 -2.59
CA GLY A 77 6.01 -5.84 -2.45
C GLY A 77 5.67 -5.03 -3.71
N ARG A 78 5.10 -5.65 -4.75
CA ARG A 78 4.70 -4.91 -5.95
C ARG A 78 3.38 -4.20 -5.73
N ILE A 79 3.33 -2.91 -6.02
CA ILE A 79 2.15 -2.06 -5.86
C ILE A 79 1.33 -2.08 -7.15
N TYR A 80 0.01 -2.10 -6.98
CA TYR A 80 -0.99 -2.05 -8.05
C TYR A 80 -1.99 -0.94 -7.74
N ILE A 81 -2.52 -0.28 -8.78
CA ILE A 81 -3.71 0.54 -8.67
C ILE A 81 -4.92 -0.32 -9.01
N GLU A 82 -5.92 -0.32 -8.13
CA GLU A 82 -7.10 -1.18 -8.21
C GLU A 82 -8.35 -0.42 -8.64
N GLU A 83 -8.49 0.82 -8.16
CA GLU A 83 -9.63 1.70 -8.46
C GLU A 83 -9.19 3.16 -8.40
N GLU A 84 -9.71 3.97 -9.32
CA GLU A 84 -9.68 5.43 -9.22
C GLU A 84 -11.11 5.95 -9.13
N ARG A 85 -11.35 6.94 -8.26
CA ARG A 85 -12.66 7.53 -8.05
C ARG A 85 -12.56 9.04 -8.07
N TYR A 86 -13.51 9.68 -8.75
CA TYR A 86 -13.58 11.11 -9.02
C TYR A 86 -14.96 11.67 -8.67
N GLU A 87 -15.03 12.82 -8.04
CA GLU A 87 -16.28 13.58 -7.93
C GLU A 87 -16.59 14.30 -9.24
N LYS A 88 -15.58 14.84 -9.89
CA LYS A 88 -15.68 15.47 -11.21
C LYS A 88 -14.71 14.78 -12.16
N PHE A 89 -15.23 14.33 -13.27
CA PHE A 89 -14.46 13.75 -14.34
C PHE A 89 -14.15 14.83 -15.38
N GLY A 90 -12.89 15.22 -15.52
CA GLY A 90 -12.49 16.35 -16.37
C GLY A 90 -11.02 16.30 -16.79
N ALA A 91 -10.42 17.46 -16.94
CA ALA A 91 -9.13 17.69 -17.56
C ALA A 91 -8.01 16.70 -17.13
N GLY A 92 -7.57 15.87 -18.06
CA GLY A 92 -6.45 14.93 -17.86
C GLY A 92 -6.78 13.64 -17.11
N MET A 93 -8.04 13.49 -16.66
CA MET A 93 -8.52 12.27 -16.03
C MET A 93 -9.20 11.42 -17.11
N GLY A 94 -8.54 10.41 -17.57
CA GLY A 94 -9.03 9.59 -18.66
C GLY A 94 -8.86 8.10 -18.40
N LYS A 95 -9.87 7.33 -18.80
CA LYS A 95 -9.75 5.89 -18.87
C LYS A 95 -8.68 5.53 -19.90
N MET A 96 -7.68 4.77 -19.51
CA MET A 96 -6.80 4.13 -20.48
C MET A 96 -7.57 3.02 -21.21
N PRO A 97 -7.57 2.97 -22.55
CA PRO A 97 -8.23 1.90 -23.30
C PRO A 97 -7.78 0.52 -22.80
N GLY A 98 -8.75 -0.36 -22.52
CA GLY A 98 -8.47 -1.71 -22.05
C GLY A 98 -8.13 -1.88 -20.58
N VAL A 99 -8.09 -0.78 -19.80
CA VAL A 99 -7.86 -0.82 -18.35
C VAL A 99 -9.13 -0.49 -17.60
N GLY A 100 -9.54 -1.39 -16.71
CA GLY A 100 -10.67 -1.21 -15.81
C GLY A 100 -12.02 -1.04 -16.49
N ARG A 101 -13.01 -0.76 -15.68
CA ARG A 101 -14.40 -0.54 -16.09
C ARG A 101 -14.96 0.73 -15.45
N MET A 102 -15.50 1.64 -16.27
CA MET A 102 -16.14 2.85 -15.75
C MET A 102 -17.48 2.48 -15.10
N VAL A 103 -17.70 2.94 -13.89
CA VAL A 103 -18.95 2.78 -13.15
C VAL A 103 -19.32 4.07 -12.43
N LYS A 104 -20.63 4.31 -12.27
CA LYS A 104 -21.14 5.42 -11.46
C LYS A 104 -21.43 4.93 -10.04
N LYS A 105 -20.84 5.57 -9.04
CA LYS A 105 -21.04 5.28 -7.61
C LYS A 105 -21.66 6.49 -6.90
N GLY A 106 -22.98 6.65 -7.01
CA GLY A 106 -23.68 7.82 -6.48
C GLY A 106 -23.31 9.09 -7.24
N ILE A 107 -22.71 10.07 -6.57
CA ILE A 107 -22.20 11.31 -7.18
C ILE A 107 -20.82 11.15 -7.81
N TYR A 108 -20.15 10.02 -7.57
CA TYR A 108 -18.80 9.75 -8.05
C TYR A 108 -18.81 8.92 -9.33
N GLU A 109 -17.83 9.15 -10.18
CA GLU A 109 -17.44 8.25 -11.25
C GLU A 109 -16.18 7.48 -10.83
N ALA A 110 -16.12 6.19 -11.13
CA ALA A 110 -14.99 5.35 -10.75
C ALA A 110 -14.55 4.46 -11.92
N ILE A 111 -13.25 4.23 -12.02
CA ILE A 111 -12.66 3.20 -12.86
C ILE A 111 -12.30 2.06 -11.93
N THR A 112 -13.03 0.95 -12.01
CA THR A 112 -12.85 -0.24 -11.15
C THR A 112 -12.20 -1.38 -11.92
N ASP A 113 -11.79 -2.43 -11.20
CA ASP A 113 -11.21 -3.64 -11.79
C ASP A 113 -9.94 -3.36 -12.62
N MET A 114 -9.14 -2.39 -12.20
CA MET A 114 -7.94 -1.97 -12.94
C MET A 114 -6.80 -2.98 -12.77
N HIS A 115 -6.48 -3.36 -11.55
CA HIS A 115 -5.35 -4.25 -11.19
C HIS A 115 -4.08 -3.98 -12.02
N MET A 116 -3.75 -2.71 -12.19
CA MET A 116 -2.65 -2.26 -13.02
C MET A 116 -1.38 -2.12 -12.19
N PRO A 117 -0.26 -2.77 -12.55
CA PRO A 117 0.98 -2.66 -11.81
C PRO A 117 1.57 -1.25 -11.96
N THR A 118 1.73 -0.54 -10.86
CA THR A 118 2.48 0.71 -10.79
C THR A 118 3.92 0.47 -10.36
N GLY A 119 4.17 -0.63 -9.64
CA GLY A 119 5.46 -0.88 -8.99
C GLY A 119 5.77 0.22 -7.97
N ASN A 120 7.06 0.42 -7.69
CA ASN A 120 7.50 1.54 -6.87
C ASN A 120 7.34 2.84 -7.65
N PHE A 121 6.78 3.87 -7.01
CA PHE A 121 6.56 5.15 -7.67
C PHE A 121 6.95 6.33 -6.76
N ILE A 122 7.14 7.50 -7.39
CA ILE A 122 7.45 8.74 -6.69
C ILE A 122 6.25 9.68 -6.80
N LEU A 123 5.76 10.13 -5.65
CA LEU A 123 4.75 11.18 -5.53
C LEU A 123 5.43 12.50 -5.15
N ARG A 124 5.18 13.57 -5.92
CA ARG A 124 5.48 14.92 -5.45
C ARG A 124 4.29 15.39 -4.61
N VAL A 125 4.53 15.53 -3.32
CA VAL A 125 3.50 15.95 -2.37
C VAL A 125 3.07 17.40 -2.71
N GLY A 126 1.77 17.60 -2.86
CA GLY A 126 1.19 18.91 -3.15
C GLY A 126 1.17 19.82 -1.92
N SER A 127 0.74 21.06 -2.13
CA SER A 127 0.47 22.02 -1.04
C SER A 127 -0.63 21.51 -0.10
N PRO A 128 -0.84 22.13 1.07
CA PRO A 128 -1.97 21.79 1.95
C PRO A 128 -3.34 21.82 1.26
N GLY A 129 -3.54 22.68 0.25
CA GLY A 129 -4.79 22.71 -0.53
C GLY A 129 -4.98 21.52 -1.47
N VAL A 130 -3.92 20.82 -1.84
CA VAL A 130 -3.99 19.55 -2.58
C VAL A 130 -4.30 18.38 -1.64
N ASP A 131 -3.88 18.46 -0.38
CA ASP A 131 -4.24 17.53 0.69
C ASP A 131 -3.93 16.04 0.38
N HIS A 132 -2.69 15.74 -0.07
CA HIS A 132 -2.29 14.34 -0.24
C HIS A 132 -2.33 13.60 1.08
N THR A 133 -3.30 12.71 1.23
CA THR A 133 -3.56 11.92 2.43
C THR A 133 -3.58 10.44 2.11
N ILE A 134 -2.76 9.65 2.83
CA ILE A 134 -2.84 8.19 2.81
C ILE A 134 -3.92 7.76 3.80
N ILE A 135 -4.83 6.88 3.36
CA ILE A 135 -5.88 6.31 4.21
C ILE A 135 -5.68 4.79 4.25
N TRP A 136 -5.52 4.24 5.46
CA TRP A 136 -5.37 2.82 5.70
C TRP A 136 -6.01 2.41 7.03
N ARG A 137 -6.84 1.39 7.04
CA ARG A 137 -7.56 0.89 8.23
C ARG A 137 -8.21 2.00 9.06
N ASN A 138 -8.91 2.93 8.41
CA ASN A 138 -9.52 4.14 9.03
C ASN A 138 -8.52 5.15 9.65
N GLN A 139 -7.22 4.92 9.52
CA GLN A 139 -6.20 5.92 9.85
C GLN A 139 -5.93 6.82 8.65
N ARG A 140 -5.63 8.09 8.94
CA ARG A 140 -5.33 9.11 7.92
C ARG A 140 -3.96 9.71 8.20
N PHE A 141 -3.10 9.71 7.20
CA PHE A 141 -1.74 10.25 7.25
C PHE A 141 -1.62 11.35 6.21
N ASN A 142 -1.79 12.62 6.63
CA ASN A 142 -1.69 13.76 5.74
C ASN A 142 -0.22 14.08 5.45
N LEU A 143 0.19 13.85 4.21
CA LEU A 143 1.55 14.17 3.77
C LEU A 143 1.73 15.65 3.48
N SER A 144 0.68 16.33 3.01
CA SER A 144 0.75 17.75 2.65
C SER A 144 1.00 18.68 3.82
N ASP A 145 0.60 18.28 5.04
CA ASP A 145 0.82 19.11 6.24
C ASP A 145 2.30 19.26 6.60
N THR A 146 3.10 18.22 6.36
CA THR A 146 4.51 18.19 6.83
C THR A 146 5.52 18.04 5.71
N LEU A 147 5.11 17.56 4.53
CA LEU A 147 5.98 17.21 3.42
C LEU A 147 5.64 17.95 2.13
N ALA A 148 4.86 19.04 2.20
CA ALA A 148 4.49 19.83 1.03
C ALA A 148 5.69 20.13 0.15
N HIS A 149 5.52 19.95 -1.18
CA HIS A 149 6.52 20.17 -2.23
C HIS A 149 7.73 19.22 -2.20
N LYS A 150 7.79 18.25 -1.29
CA LYS A 150 8.81 17.19 -1.29
C LYS A 150 8.41 16.01 -2.17
N ALA A 151 9.41 15.28 -2.63
CA ALA A 151 9.20 14.01 -3.34
C ALA A 151 9.30 12.85 -2.34
N VAL A 152 8.31 11.97 -2.33
CA VAL A 152 8.30 10.74 -1.56
C VAL A 152 8.20 9.54 -2.48
N LYS A 153 8.91 8.46 -2.15
CA LYS A 153 8.87 7.19 -2.85
C LYS A 153 7.97 6.23 -2.09
N PHE A 154 7.03 5.60 -2.77
CA PHE A 154 6.26 4.45 -2.31
C PHE A 154 6.95 3.17 -2.77
N SER A 155 7.18 2.23 -1.85
CA SER A 155 7.79 0.93 -2.13
C SER A 155 7.32 -0.14 -1.16
N GLY A 156 7.33 -1.38 -1.59
CA GLY A 156 7.17 -2.56 -0.74
C GLY A 156 8.45 -3.32 -0.59
#